data_c4fa2b8f8ffacb12c0c700891ba17e31
#
_entry.id   c4fa2b8f8ffacb12c0c700891ba17e31
#
_cell.length_a   1.000
_cell.length_b   1.000
_cell.length_c   1.000
_cell.angle_alpha   90.00
_cell.angle_beta   90.00
_cell.angle_gamma   90.00
#
_symmetry.space_group_name_H-M   'P 1'
#
loop_
_entity.id
_entity.type
_entity.pdbx_description
1 polymer ?
#
loop_
_entity_poly.entity_id
_entity_poly.type
_entity_poly.pdbx_seq_one_letter_code
_entity_poly.pdbx_strand_id
1 'polypeptide(L)'
;KSYAEWMVRQQWQKWNVDAYFPMNYNDFYLRGPKWVGRVTREEVETAGGKPVYSGLFICHDWENKRGDIDPENSGLVPSEIAAAVQAAREAGAAGICLFCPSHMTEAHWAEFDKAIGLK
;
A
#
# COMPACT_ATOMS: atom_id res chain seq x y z
N LYS A 1 -8.09 17.45 10.24
CA LYS A 1 -8.75 16.14 10.28
C LYS A 1 -8.33 15.33 9.06
N SER A 2 -7.94 14.07 9.24
CA SER A 2 -7.70 13.17 8.12
C SER A 2 -8.99 12.93 7.32
N TYR A 3 -8.85 12.48 6.08
CA TYR A 3 -10.00 12.14 5.24
C TYR A 3 -10.86 11.02 5.87
N ALA A 4 -10.20 10.01 6.45
CA ALA A 4 -10.86 8.93 7.17
C ALA A 4 -11.67 9.45 8.37
N GLU A 5 -11.13 10.41 9.14
CA GLU A 5 -11.81 11.02 10.27
C GLU A 5 -13.03 11.85 9.83
N TRP A 6 -12.93 12.54 8.70
CA TRP A 6 -14.01 13.34 8.15
C TRP A 6 -15.12 12.49 7.56
N MET A 7 -14.76 11.50 6.71
CA MET A 7 -15.72 10.72 5.91
C MET A 7 -16.37 9.59 6.72
N VAL A 8 -15.55 8.81 7.46
CA VAL A 8 -16.02 7.58 8.12
C VAL A 8 -15.89 7.61 9.64
N ARG A 9 -15.59 8.78 10.21
CA ARG A 9 -15.44 8.98 11.65
C ARG A 9 -14.37 8.13 12.33
N GLN A 10 -13.39 7.67 11.58
CA GLN A 10 -12.29 6.86 12.12
C GLN A 10 -11.28 7.76 12.85
N GLN A 11 -11.24 7.63 14.16
CA GLN A 11 -10.29 8.34 15.01
C GLN A 11 -9.22 7.35 15.51
N TRP A 12 -8.33 6.96 14.64
CA TRP A 12 -7.34 5.90 14.87
C TRP A 12 -6.52 6.13 16.14
N GLN A 13 -6.10 7.36 16.41
CA GLN A 13 -5.34 7.71 17.61
C GLN A 13 -6.05 7.33 18.92
N LYS A 14 -7.37 7.12 18.88
CA LYS A 14 -8.19 6.74 20.04
C LYS A 14 -8.44 5.24 20.16
N TRP A 15 -8.05 4.48 19.15
CA TRP A 15 -8.28 3.03 19.16
C TRP A 15 -7.23 2.32 20.03
N ASN A 16 -7.68 1.37 20.83
CA ASN A 16 -6.80 0.53 21.63
C ASN A 16 -6.31 -0.67 20.81
N VAL A 17 -5.38 -0.41 19.92
CA VAL A 17 -4.73 -1.40 19.03
C VAL A 17 -3.22 -1.20 19.08
N ASP A 18 -2.47 -2.25 18.75
CA ASP A 18 -1.00 -2.23 18.76
C ASP A 18 -0.40 -1.72 17.45
N ALA A 19 -1.08 -1.91 16.35
CA ALA A 19 -0.64 -1.53 15.00
C ALA A 19 -1.81 -1.30 14.05
N TYR A 20 -1.53 -0.65 12.92
CA TYR A 20 -2.47 -0.44 11.83
C TYR A 20 -1.98 -1.08 10.54
N PHE A 21 -2.92 -1.67 9.80
CA PHE A 21 -2.69 -2.29 8.50
C PHE A 21 -3.67 -1.71 7.47
N PRO A 22 -3.52 -0.45 7.09
CA PRO A 22 -4.44 0.18 6.14
C PRO A 22 -4.30 -0.43 4.75
N MET A 23 -5.42 -0.51 4.04
CA MET A 23 -5.51 -1.03 2.68
C MET A 23 -5.20 0.09 1.67
N ASN A 24 -3.91 0.34 1.44
CA ASN A 24 -3.42 1.36 0.51
C ASN A 24 -3.40 0.81 -0.93
N TYR A 25 -4.56 0.32 -1.36
CA TYR A 25 -4.75 -0.34 -2.65
C TYR A 25 -4.94 0.73 -3.73
N ASN A 26 -3.83 1.23 -4.22
CA ASN A 26 -3.78 2.37 -5.14
C ASN A 26 -4.60 2.19 -6.41
N ASP A 27 -4.76 0.98 -6.90
CA ASP A 27 -5.58 0.67 -8.08
C ASP A 27 -7.07 0.95 -7.87
N PHE A 28 -7.61 0.70 -6.67
CA PHE A 28 -9.00 1.05 -6.35
C PHE A 28 -9.28 2.55 -6.41
N TYR A 29 -8.23 3.36 -6.26
CA TYR A 29 -8.31 4.81 -6.29
C TYR A 29 -7.77 5.40 -7.59
N LEU A 30 -7.48 4.56 -8.58
CA LEU A 30 -6.91 4.96 -9.87
C LEU A 30 -5.64 5.81 -9.72
N ARG A 31 -4.73 5.35 -8.85
CA ARG A 31 -3.50 6.06 -8.49
C ARG A 31 -2.28 5.16 -8.66
N GLY A 32 -1.17 5.78 -9.01
CA GLY A 32 0.11 5.09 -9.10
C GLY A 32 0.81 4.91 -7.74
N PRO A 33 1.97 4.23 -7.70
CA PRO A 33 2.71 3.92 -6.48
C PRO A 33 3.04 5.13 -5.58
N LYS A 34 3.25 6.30 -6.14
CA LYS A 34 3.50 7.54 -5.37
C LYS A 34 2.35 7.92 -4.44
N TRP A 35 1.13 7.53 -4.78
CA TRP A 35 -0.04 7.75 -3.94
C TRP A 35 0.06 6.96 -2.64
N VAL A 36 0.60 5.74 -2.69
CA VAL A 36 0.86 4.90 -1.51
C VAL A 36 1.69 5.67 -0.47
N GLY A 37 2.78 6.29 -0.89
CA GLY A 37 3.62 7.10 0.00
C GLY A 37 2.88 8.27 0.64
N ARG A 38 2.04 8.96 -0.13
CA ARG A 38 1.24 10.07 0.39
C ARG A 38 0.27 9.63 1.47
N VAL A 39 -0.55 8.61 1.20
CA VAL A 39 -1.54 8.13 2.17
C VAL A 39 -0.88 7.50 3.39
N THR A 40 0.18 6.73 3.20
CA THR A 40 0.96 6.16 4.31
C THR A 40 1.48 7.25 5.25
N ARG A 41 1.93 8.38 4.73
CA ARG A 41 2.39 9.51 5.57
C ARG A 41 1.26 10.08 6.41
N GLU A 42 0.09 10.32 5.81
CA GLU A 42 -1.10 10.78 6.52
C GLU A 42 -1.52 9.79 7.62
N GLU A 43 -1.40 8.50 7.34
CA GLU A 43 -1.72 7.42 8.28
C GLU A 43 -0.74 7.37 9.45
N VAL A 44 0.56 7.46 9.18
CA VAL A 44 1.60 7.53 10.21
C VAL A 44 1.39 8.73 11.12
N GLU A 45 1.10 9.89 10.56
CA GLU A 45 0.78 11.10 11.33
C GLU A 45 -0.47 10.94 12.20
N THR A 46 -1.47 10.19 11.70
CA THR A 46 -2.74 9.95 12.39
C THR A 46 -2.67 8.83 13.44
N ALA A 47 -1.72 7.92 13.30
CA ALA A 47 -1.62 6.70 14.11
C ALA A 47 -1.24 6.93 15.58
N GLY A 48 -0.86 8.17 15.96
CA GLY A 48 -0.53 8.50 17.35
C GLY A 48 0.71 7.76 17.88
N GLY A 49 1.71 7.55 17.04
CA GLY A 49 2.95 6.87 17.38
C GLY A 49 2.91 5.34 17.27
N LYS A 50 1.77 4.77 16.90
CA LYS A 50 1.65 3.32 16.67
C LYS A 50 2.19 2.94 15.28
N PRO A 51 2.77 1.74 15.13
CA PRO A 51 3.30 1.31 13.84
C PRO A 51 2.21 1.15 12.79
N VAL A 52 2.52 1.61 11.57
CA VAL A 52 1.66 1.48 10.39
C VAL A 52 2.36 0.57 9.38
N TYR A 53 1.68 -0.48 8.97
CA TYR A 53 2.11 -1.41 7.92
C TYR A 53 1.30 -1.13 6.67
N SER A 54 1.89 -0.50 5.68
CA SER A 54 1.17 -0.10 4.46
C SER A 54 0.76 -1.33 3.65
N GLY A 55 -0.55 -1.49 3.42
CA GLY A 55 -1.12 -2.59 2.66
C GLY A 55 -1.01 -2.34 1.16
N LEU A 56 -0.38 -3.26 0.44
CA LEU A 56 -0.23 -3.23 -1.00
C LEU A 56 -1.10 -4.31 -1.65
N PHE A 57 -1.72 -3.97 -2.77
CA PHE A 57 -2.62 -4.86 -3.49
C PHE A 57 -1.91 -5.55 -4.65
N ILE A 58 -2.01 -6.88 -4.66
CA ILE A 58 -1.54 -7.73 -5.76
C ILE A 58 -2.76 -8.50 -6.27
N CYS A 59 -3.21 -8.19 -7.47
CA CYS A 59 -4.35 -8.83 -8.10
C CYS A 59 -3.89 -10.06 -8.90
N HIS A 60 -4.72 -11.11 -8.96
CA HIS A 60 -4.46 -12.26 -9.82
C HIS A 60 -4.57 -11.91 -11.32
N ASP A 61 -5.33 -10.87 -11.65
CA ASP A 61 -5.56 -10.40 -13.01
C ASP A 61 -4.71 -9.20 -13.39
N TRP A 62 -3.57 -9.00 -12.72
CA TRP A 62 -2.72 -7.84 -12.98
C TRP A 62 -2.26 -7.71 -14.45
N GLU A 63 -2.21 -8.84 -15.18
CA GLU A 63 -1.92 -8.85 -16.62
C GLU A 63 -3.16 -8.47 -17.46
N ASN A 64 -4.36 -8.79 -16.97
CA ASN A 64 -5.63 -8.50 -17.62
C ASN A 64 -6.23 -7.25 -16.98
N LYS A 65 -5.75 -6.15 -17.44
CA LYS A 65 -6.20 -4.84 -17.00
C LYS A 65 -7.71 -4.72 -17.01
N ARG A 66 -8.30 -4.20 -15.94
CA ARG A 66 -9.73 -4.05 -15.77
C ARG A 66 -10.31 -3.04 -16.78
N GLY A 67 -10.56 -3.48 -17.99
CA GLY A 67 -11.34 -2.82 -19.04
C GLY A 67 -11.27 -1.29 -19.07
N ASP A 68 -12.31 -0.65 -18.64
CA ASP A 68 -12.54 0.79 -18.60
C ASP A 68 -11.96 1.53 -17.37
N ILE A 69 -11.48 0.79 -16.38
CA ILE A 69 -10.69 1.34 -15.29
C ILE A 69 -9.24 1.44 -15.80
N ASP A 70 -8.58 2.54 -15.53
CA ASP A 70 -7.20 2.81 -15.97
C ASP A 70 -6.33 1.54 -15.84
N PRO A 71 -5.91 0.99 -16.98
CA PRO A 71 -5.22 -0.28 -17.00
C PRO A 71 -3.88 -0.28 -16.23
N GLU A 72 -3.29 0.86 -15.99
CA GLU A 72 -2.04 0.98 -15.25
C GLU A 72 -2.22 0.81 -13.73
N ASN A 73 -3.46 0.71 -13.26
CA ASN A 73 -3.79 0.71 -11.85
C ASN A 73 -4.54 -0.53 -11.34
N SER A 74 -4.58 -1.61 -12.12
CA SER A 74 -5.25 -2.85 -11.71
C SER A 74 -4.34 -3.79 -10.91
N GLY A 75 -3.97 -3.37 -9.71
CA GLY A 75 -2.99 -4.04 -8.87
C GLY A 75 -1.55 -3.68 -9.25
N LEU A 76 -0.62 -3.91 -8.35
CA LEU A 76 0.79 -3.63 -8.60
C LEU A 76 1.38 -4.66 -9.56
N VAL A 77 1.85 -4.20 -10.71
CA VAL A 77 2.67 -5.00 -11.60
C VAL A 77 4.09 -5.13 -11.02
N PRO A 78 4.89 -6.13 -11.43
CA PRO A 78 6.23 -6.34 -10.87
C PRO A 78 7.09 -5.08 -10.82
N SER A 79 7.09 -4.27 -11.88
CA SER A 79 7.88 -3.03 -11.94
C SER A 79 7.43 -1.92 -10.99
N GLU A 80 6.20 -1.97 -10.51
CA GLU A 80 5.63 -0.96 -9.59
C GLU A 80 5.83 -1.31 -8.12
N ILE A 81 6.03 -2.59 -7.80
CA ILE A 81 6.09 -3.04 -6.41
C ILE A 81 7.27 -2.40 -5.66
N ALA A 82 8.42 -2.29 -6.31
CA ALA A 82 9.59 -1.65 -5.72
C ALA A 82 9.32 -0.17 -5.41
N ALA A 83 8.67 0.54 -6.33
CA ALA A 83 8.32 1.95 -6.15
C ALA A 83 7.31 2.15 -5.02
N ALA A 84 6.30 1.27 -4.90
CA ALA A 84 5.31 1.33 -3.82
C ALA A 84 5.93 1.04 -2.45
N VAL A 85 6.78 0.03 -2.35
CA VAL A 85 7.53 -0.31 -1.12
C VAL A 85 8.42 0.85 -0.70
N GLN A 86 9.18 1.41 -1.62
CA GLN A 86 10.07 2.55 -1.35
C GLN A 86 9.27 3.78 -0.88
N ALA A 87 8.17 4.09 -1.56
CA ALA A 87 7.31 5.21 -1.19
C ALA A 87 6.71 5.05 0.22
N ALA A 88 6.27 3.85 0.58
CA ALA A 88 5.77 3.57 1.93
C ALA A 88 6.87 3.70 3.00
N ARG A 89 8.08 3.19 2.73
CA ARG A 89 9.22 3.31 3.65
C ARG A 89 9.61 4.77 3.90
N GLU A 90 9.73 5.55 2.84
CA GLU A 90 10.04 6.99 2.93
C GLU A 90 8.95 7.79 3.64
N ALA A 91 7.73 7.30 3.63
CA ALA A 91 6.60 7.87 4.35
C ALA A 91 6.57 7.50 5.85
N GLY A 92 7.44 6.61 6.31
CA GLY A 92 7.55 6.22 7.71
C GLY A 92 6.78 4.95 8.08
N ALA A 93 6.40 4.12 7.10
CA ALA A 93 5.81 2.81 7.39
C ALA A 93 6.78 1.94 8.20
N ALA A 94 6.26 1.25 9.21
CA ALA A 94 6.99 0.25 9.98
C ALA A 94 7.27 -1.03 9.19
N GLY A 95 6.46 -1.28 8.15
CA GLY A 95 6.59 -2.41 7.26
C GLY A 95 5.52 -2.41 6.17
N ILE A 96 5.47 -3.51 5.44
CA ILE A 96 4.56 -3.72 4.32
C ILE A 96 3.67 -4.94 4.60
N CYS A 97 2.40 -4.82 4.27
CA CYS A 97 1.44 -5.93 4.24
C CYS A 97 1.02 -6.20 2.79
N LEU A 98 1.19 -7.43 2.32
CA LEU A 98 0.83 -7.80 0.94
C LEU A 98 -0.54 -8.48 0.91
N PHE A 99 -1.42 -8.00 0.06
CA PHE A 99 -2.70 -8.63 -0.21
C PHE A 99 -2.90 -8.78 -1.72
N CYS A 100 -2.73 -9.94 -2.31
CA CYS A 100 -2.50 -11.20 -1.65
C CYS A 100 -1.22 -11.83 -2.22
N PRO A 101 -0.29 -12.30 -1.41
CA PRO A 101 1.01 -12.80 -1.88
C PRO A 101 0.89 -14.06 -2.74
N SER A 102 -0.22 -14.81 -2.65
CA SER A 102 -0.48 -15.96 -3.53
C SER A 102 -0.62 -15.58 -5.01
N HIS A 103 -0.85 -14.32 -5.31
CA HIS A 103 -0.93 -13.81 -6.69
C HIS A 103 0.41 -13.26 -7.20
N MET A 104 1.44 -13.25 -6.37
CA MET A 104 2.76 -12.79 -6.77
C MET A 104 3.45 -13.83 -7.66
N THR A 105 3.96 -13.37 -8.79
CA THR A 105 4.83 -14.15 -9.66
C THR A 105 6.28 -14.06 -9.16
N GLU A 106 7.18 -14.88 -9.74
CA GLU A 106 8.61 -14.77 -9.47
C GLU A 106 9.16 -13.36 -9.73
N ALA A 107 8.64 -12.68 -10.76
CA ALA A 107 9.02 -11.31 -11.08
C ALA A 107 8.60 -10.33 -9.97
N HIS A 108 7.41 -10.48 -9.40
CA HIS A 108 6.98 -9.69 -8.24
C HIS A 108 7.90 -9.91 -7.05
N TRP A 109 8.21 -11.16 -6.73
CA TRP A 109 9.09 -11.49 -5.62
C TRP A 109 10.49 -10.92 -5.80
N ALA A 110 11.05 -11.04 -7.00
CA ALA A 110 12.36 -10.49 -7.31
C ALA A 110 12.44 -8.98 -7.11
N GLU A 111 11.42 -8.23 -7.53
CA GLU A 111 11.36 -6.79 -7.33
C GLU A 111 11.08 -6.41 -5.86
N PHE A 112 10.25 -7.18 -5.17
CA PHE A 112 10.01 -6.99 -3.74
C PHE A 112 11.27 -7.21 -2.91
N ASP A 113 11.99 -8.31 -3.14
CA ASP A 113 13.24 -8.64 -2.44
C ASP A 113 14.31 -7.55 -2.60
N LYS A 114 14.44 -7.01 -3.81
CA LYS A 114 15.31 -5.86 -4.08
C LYS A 114 14.89 -4.65 -3.25
N ALA A 115 13.59 -4.36 -3.21
CA ALA A 115 13.06 -3.19 -2.52
C ALA A 115 13.24 -3.25 -1.00
N ILE A 116 13.16 -4.42 -0.40
CA ILE A 116 13.39 -4.64 1.03
C ILE A 116 14.85 -4.91 1.40
N GLY A 117 15.73 -5.01 0.40
CA GLY A 117 17.18 -5.21 0.59
C GLY A 117 17.59 -6.66 0.84
N LEU A 118 16.76 -7.63 0.50
CA LEU A 118 17.16 -9.05 0.42
C LEU A 118 17.92 -9.28 -0.88
N LYS A 119 18.98 -10.02 -0.76
CA LYS A 119 19.81 -10.42 -1.92
C LYS A 119 19.39 -11.78 -2.44
#